data_0e2eb7c62887fcdb646d3afd67ac2be5
#
_entry.id   0e2eb7c62887fcdb646d3afd67ac2be5
#
_cell.length_a   1.000
_cell.length_b   1.000
_cell.length_c   1.000
_cell.angle_alpha   90.00
_cell.angle_beta   90.00
_cell.angle_gamma   90.00
#
_symmetry.space_group_name_H-M   'P 1'
#
loop_
_entity.id
_entity.type
_entity.pdbx_description
1 polymer ?
#
loop_
_entity_poly.entity_id
_entity_poly.type
_entity_poly.pdbx_seq_one_letter_code
_entity_poly.pdbx_strand_id
1 'polypeptide(L)'
;ISVFDTNKAGHPEAEPNKDLAYYYPTNDLVTGPDILFFWVARMIMAGNEFMNDVPFRNVYLTGIVRDKLGRKMSKTLGNSPDPLDLIAKYGADAVRLGMLLCSSAGNDILYDESQIEQGRNFNNKVWNAFRLVTGWNVDEAAAQPEASVVAVKWFENKLSQVVETVEDHFSKFRISDALMTIYKFFWDDFCAWYLEAVKPAYGAGIDRLTYDATIGFFDSLLKMIHPIMPFITEELWQNMSERKAGETIMNQRYPQAKPYDAEFITKFEMACEAVAGVRNVRQSKNVSPKETLELKVKGDFPAEVLPAVVKLANVTVGEAEGDMSAAQRFMVRTVELFVPMAGLINVEEEIRKLEADLAYYQKFLNSVRGKLSNERFVANAPEAVVAVERKKESDALSKIESITASLNALKK
;
A
#
# COMPACT_ATOMS: atom_id res chain seq x y z
N ILE A 1 -22.83 -24.55 34.48
CA ILE A 1 -21.85 -25.01 35.46
C ILE A 1 -20.89 -23.90 35.65
N SER A 2 -20.97 -23.29 36.78
CA SER A 2 -20.42 -21.97 36.91
C SER A 2 -18.94 -22.00 37.25
N VAL A 3 -18.19 -21.22 36.50
CA VAL A 3 -16.84 -20.76 36.83
C VAL A 3 -16.80 -20.18 38.25
N PHE A 4 -17.99 -19.86 38.83
CA PHE A 4 -18.15 -19.30 40.16
C PHE A 4 -18.14 -20.32 41.28
N ASP A 5 -18.43 -21.62 41.00
CA ASP A 5 -18.75 -22.60 42.04
C ASP A 5 -17.61 -23.05 42.92
N THR A 6 -16.39 -22.94 42.46
CA THR A 6 -15.28 -23.55 43.17
C THR A 6 -14.73 -22.69 44.29
N ASN A 7 -15.04 -21.40 44.36
CA ASN A 7 -14.33 -20.48 45.26
C ASN A 7 -15.20 -19.74 46.27
N LYS A 8 -16.55 -19.77 46.17
CA LYS A 8 -17.43 -18.94 47.01
C LYS A 8 -18.56 -19.70 47.73
N ALA A 9 -18.94 -20.85 47.27
CA ALA A 9 -20.07 -21.60 47.89
C ALA A 9 -19.62 -22.45 49.09
N GLY A 10 -19.07 -21.81 50.10
CA GLY A 10 -18.80 -22.49 51.39
C GLY A 10 -17.60 -23.44 51.43
N HIS A 11 -16.72 -23.38 50.47
CA HIS A 11 -15.44 -24.10 50.46
C HIS A 11 -14.28 -23.15 50.64
N PRO A 12 -13.93 -22.73 51.86
CA PRO A 12 -12.84 -21.81 52.11
C PRO A 12 -11.45 -22.35 51.75
N GLU A 13 -11.35 -23.66 51.51
CA GLU A 13 -10.12 -24.35 51.17
C GLU A 13 -9.94 -24.63 49.68
N ALA A 14 -10.88 -24.21 48.82
CA ALA A 14 -10.75 -24.39 47.37
C ALA A 14 -9.71 -23.44 46.80
N GLU A 15 -8.78 -23.97 45.99
CA GLU A 15 -7.83 -23.13 45.27
C GLU A 15 -8.57 -22.11 44.40
N PRO A 16 -8.06 -20.88 44.28
CA PRO A 16 -8.61 -19.86 43.40
C PRO A 16 -8.75 -20.40 41.95
N ASN A 17 -9.90 -20.18 41.33
CA ASN A 17 -10.09 -20.54 39.93
C ASN A 17 -9.16 -19.70 39.05
N LYS A 18 -8.12 -20.36 38.54
CA LYS A 18 -7.07 -19.70 37.73
C LYS A 18 -7.62 -19.10 36.44
N ASP A 19 -8.61 -19.74 35.81
CA ASP A 19 -9.25 -19.23 34.60
C ASP A 19 -10.06 -17.98 34.90
N LEU A 20 -10.82 -17.98 35.98
CA LEU A 20 -11.56 -16.80 36.42
C LEU A 20 -10.62 -15.64 36.75
N ALA A 21 -9.53 -15.90 37.48
CA ALA A 21 -8.56 -14.87 37.82
C ALA A 21 -7.83 -14.29 36.60
N TYR A 22 -7.66 -15.09 35.55
CA TYR A 22 -6.99 -14.68 34.32
C TYR A 22 -7.92 -13.94 33.35
N TYR A 23 -9.17 -14.42 33.16
CA TYR A 23 -10.09 -13.91 32.14
C TYR A 23 -11.07 -12.86 32.64
N TYR A 24 -11.23 -12.68 33.95
CA TYR A 24 -12.12 -11.69 34.53
C TYR A 24 -11.36 -10.68 35.42
N PRO A 25 -11.54 -9.35 35.19
CA PRO A 25 -12.29 -8.72 34.09
C PRO A 25 -11.60 -8.89 32.75
N THR A 26 -12.36 -8.85 31.65
CA THR A 26 -11.78 -8.76 30.32
C THR A 26 -11.24 -7.35 30.06
N ASN A 27 -10.30 -7.21 29.12
CA ASN A 27 -9.74 -5.90 28.81
C ASN A 27 -10.75 -5.03 28.04
N ASP A 28 -11.25 -5.55 26.91
CA ASP A 28 -12.03 -4.79 25.95
C ASP A 28 -13.34 -5.52 25.63
N LEU A 29 -14.45 -4.76 25.62
CA LEU A 29 -15.73 -5.16 25.05
C LEU A 29 -15.95 -4.41 23.75
N VAL A 30 -16.14 -5.14 22.66
CA VAL A 30 -16.46 -4.56 21.34
C VAL A 30 -17.94 -4.77 21.07
N THR A 31 -18.68 -3.67 20.84
CA THR A 31 -20.13 -3.72 20.68
C THR A 31 -20.66 -2.56 19.84
N GLY A 32 -21.90 -2.68 19.34
CA GLY A 32 -22.60 -1.57 18.70
C GLY A 32 -23.22 -0.60 19.72
N PRO A 33 -23.33 0.69 19.40
CA PRO A 33 -23.93 1.70 20.31
C PRO A 33 -25.41 1.41 20.60
N ASP A 34 -26.14 0.79 19.68
CA ASP A 34 -27.57 0.50 19.81
C ASP A 34 -27.91 -0.43 20.97
N ILE A 35 -26.94 -1.26 21.41
CA ILE A 35 -27.15 -2.25 22.47
C ILE A 35 -26.46 -1.92 23.78
N LEU A 36 -25.98 -0.68 23.93
CA LEU A 36 -25.30 -0.21 25.14
C LEU A 36 -26.15 -0.42 26.40
N PHE A 37 -27.41 0.05 26.40
CA PHE A 37 -28.32 -0.06 27.55
C PHE A 37 -28.80 -1.47 27.79
N PHE A 38 -29.04 -2.24 26.74
CA PHE A 38 -29.64 -3.58 26.86
C PHE A 38 -28.63 -4.65 27.23
N TRP A 39 -27.39 -4.51 26.85
CA TRP A 39 -26.36 -5.50 27.07
C TRP A 39 -25.24 -5.01 27.98
N VAL A 40 -24.57 -3.89 27.64
CA VAL A 40 -23.41 -3.41 28.38
C VAL A 40 -23.80 -3.02 29.82
N ALA A 41 -24.89 -2.27 30.01
CA ALA A 41 -25.38 -1.92 31.35
C ALA A 41 -25.71 -3.16 32.18
N ARG A 42 -26.34 -4.17 31.59
CA ARG A 42 -26.65 -5.43 32.31
C ARG A 42 -25.39 -6.21 32.69
N MET A 43 -24.39 -6.24 31.82
CA MET A 43 -23.10 -6.89 32.12
C MET A 43 -22.42 -6.20 33.31
N ILE A 44 -22.43 -4.85 33.35
CA ILE A 44 -21.87 -4.07 34.45
C ILE A 44 -22.64 -4.35 35.75
N MET A 45 -23.98 -4.35 35.72
CA MET A 45 -24.80 -4.66 36.89
C MET A 45 -24.52 -6.07 37.41
N ALA A 46 -24.48 -7.07 36.55
CA ALA A 46 -24.18 -8.45 36.92
C ALA A 46 -22.73 -8.60 37.44
N GLY A 47 -21.78 -7.94 36.83
CA GLY A 47 -20.37 -7.95 37.29
C GLY A 47 -20.24 -7.38 38.69
N ASN A 48 -20.85 -6.24 38.97
CA ASN A 48 -20.83 -5.66 40.31
C ASN A 48 -21.56 -6.53 41.33
N GLU A 49 -22.73 -7.09 40.98
CA GLU A 49 -23.52 -7.93 41.90
C GLU A 49 -22.83 -9.23 42.25
N PHE A 50 -22.29 -9.94 41.25
CA PHE A 50 -21.77 -11.29 41.44
C PHE A 50 -20.26 -11.37 41.66
N MET A 51 -19.51 -10.41 41.12
CA MET A 51 -18.03 -10.42 41.17
C MET A 51 -17.44 -9.27 41.96
N ASN A 52 -18.25 -8.29 42.34
CA ASN A 52 -17.82 -7.06 43.01
C ASN A 52 -16.72 -6.30 42.22
N ASP A 53 -16.75 -6.42 40.91
CA ASP A 53 -15.85 -5.70 39.99
C ASP A 53 -16.52 -5.53 38.63
N VAL A 54 -16.03 -4.58 37.83
CA VAL A 54 -16.52 -4.36 36.45
C VAL A 54 -16.08 -5.52 35.56
N PRO A 55 -16.92 -5.94 34.60
CA PRO A 55 -16.61 -7.09 33.73
C PRO A 55 -15.58 -6.83 32.64
N PHE A 56 -15.30 -5.56 32.31
CA PHE A 56 -14.34 -5.12 31.31
C PHE A 56 -13.82 -3.72 31.62
N ARG A 57 -12.63 -3.39 31.09
CA ARG A 57 -11.97 -2.10 31.32
C ARG A 57 -12.38 -1.06 30.30
N ASN A 58 -12.50 -1.44 29.04
CA ASN A 58 -12.84 -0.58 27.93
C ASN A 58 -14.08 -1.05 27.19
N VAL A 59 -14.82 -0.12 26.58
CA VAL A 59 -15.92 -0.42 25.66
C VAL A 59 -15.64 0.28 24.34
N TYR A 60 -15.37 -0.53 23.32
CA TYR A 60 -15.18 -0.02 21.97
C TYR A 60 -16.51 -0.08 21.20
N LEU A 61 -17.00 1.07 20.77
CA LEU A 61 -18.24 1.18 20.02
C LEU A 61 -17.96 1.14 18.52
N THR A 62 -18.40 0.07 17.85
CA THR A 62 -18.28 -0.07 16.40
C THR A 62 -19.33 0.75 15.67
N GLY A 63 -19.06 1.11 14.41
CA GLY A 63 -20.10 1.58 13.50
C GLY A 63 -21.08 0.47 13.11
N ILE A 64 -22.28 0.87 12.70
CA ILE A 64 -23.28 -0.01 12.09
C ILE A 64 -23.15 0.07 10.57
N VAL A 65 -23.21 -1.08 9.91
CA VAL A 65 -23.10 -1.13 8.45
C VAL A 65 -24.40 -0.61 7.81
N ARG A 66 -24.25 0.37 6.92
CA ARG A 66 -25.33 0.99 6.14
C ARG A 66 -25.04 0.86 4.65
N ASP A 67 -26.06 1.01 3.82
CA ASP A 67 -25.88 1.08 2.38
C ASP A 67 -25.24 2.42 1.93
N LYS A 68 -24.91 2.54 0.66
CA LYS A 68 -24.30 3.77 0.08
C LYS A 68 -25.11 5.05 0.29
N LEU A 69 -26.42 4.92 0.56
CA LEU A 69 -27.31 6.05 0.84
C LEU A 69 -27.48 6.33 2.34
N GLY A 70 -26.70 5.65 3.18
CA GLY A 70 -26.77 5.78 4.64
C GLY A 70 -27.98 5.10 5.29
N ARG A 71 -28.74 4.28 4.55
CA ARG A 71 -29.92 3.60 5.07
C ARG A 71 -29.52 2.32 5.81
N LYS A 72 -30.24 1.99 6.86
CA LYS A 72 -30.06 0.72 7.58
C LYS A 72 -30.26 -0.46 6.64
N MET A 73 -29.35 -1.42 6.69
CA MET A 73 -29.47 -2.65 5.91
C MET A 73 -30.62 -3.50 6.39
N SER A 74 -31.40 -4.04 5.45
CA SER A 74 -32.57 -4.85 5.72
C SER A 74 -32.79 -5.84 4.58
N LYS A 75 -33.16 -7.09 4.93
CA LYS A 75 -33.55 -8.09 3.93
C LYS A 75 -34.76 -7.65 3.11
N THR A 76 -35.69 -6.92 3.74
CA THR A 76 -36.90 -6.40 3.07
C THR A 76 -36.58 -5.35 2.01
N LEU A 77 -35.55 -4.54 2.23
CA LEU A 77 -35.10 -3.54 1.25
C LEU A 77 -34.18 -4.12 0.20
N GLY A 78 -33.70 -5.36 0.34
CA GLY A 78 -32.76 -5.98 -0.59
C GLY A 78 -31.39 -5.28 -0.65
N ASN A 79 -31.07 -4.44 0.33
CA ASN A 79 -29.81 -3.66 0.39
C ASN A 79 -28.75 -4.29 1.32
N SER A 80 -28.98 -5.52 1.78
CA SER A 80 -28.05 -6.29 2.62
C SER A 80 -27.46 -7.43 1.80
N PRO A 81 -26.22 -7.29 1.27
CA PRO A 81 -25.57 -8.39 0.56
C PRO A 81 -25.34 -9.57 1.51
N ASP A 82 -25.41 -10.79 0.98
CA ASP A 82 -25.06 -11.98 1.76
C ASP A 82 -23.54 -12.05 1.93
N PRO A 83 -23.01 -12.09 3.16
CA PRO A 83 -21.58 -12.22 3.39
C PRO A 83 -20.97 -13.48 2.77
N LEU A 84 -21.71 -14.58 2.65
CA LEU A 84 -21.22 -15.81 2.03
C LEU A 84 -21.02 -15.64 0.52
N ASP A 85 -21.90 -14.90 -0.16
CA ASP A 85 -21.73 -14.58 -1.58
C ASP A 85 -20.51 -13.69 -1.80
N LEU A 86 -20.27 -12.72 -0.91
CA LEU A 86 -19.09 -11.88 -0.97
C LEU A 86 -17.81 -12.70 -0.73
N ILE A 87 -17.83 -13.61 0.23
CA ILE A 87 -16.69 -14.51 0.52
C ILE A 87 -16.43 -15.43 -0.68
N ALA A 88 -17.47 -15.98 -1.29
CA ALA A 88 -17.33 -16.82 -2.48
C ALA A 88 -16.73 -16.05 -3.67
N LYS A 89 -17.08 -14.76 -3.82
CA LYS A 89 -16.62 -13.91 -4.92
C LYS A 89 -15.21 -13.34 -4.71
N TYR A 90 -14.88 -12.93 -3.49
CA TYR A 90 -13.67 -12.13 -3.21
C TYR A 90 -12.69 -12.81 -2.26
N GLY A 91 -13.13 -13.83 -1.51
CA GLY A 91 -12.38 -14.46 -0.43
C GLY A 91 -12.61 -13.78 0.93
N ALA A 92 -12.51 -14.55 2.00
CA ALA A 92 -12.79 -14.08 3.36
C ALA A 92 -11.85 -12.94 3.80
N ASP A 93 -10.55 -13.06 3.51
CA ASP A 93 -9.56 -12.02 3.86
C ASP A 93 -9.84 -10.68 3.16
N ALA A 94 -10.28 -10.72 1.90
CA ALA A 94 -10.65 -9.53 1.17
C ALA A 94 -11.86 -8.82 1.77
N VAL A 95 -12.88 -9.59 2.18
CA VAL A 95 -14.06 -9.05 2.86
C VAL A 95 -13.69 -8.44 4.21
N ARG A 96 -12.87 -9.13 5.02
CA ARG A 96 -12.40 -8.64 6.31
C ARG A 96 -11.61 -7.33 6.18
N LEU A 97 -10.62 -7.30 5.28
CA LEU A 97 -9.81 -6.11 5.03
C LEU A 97 -10.66 -4.94 4.52
N GLY A 98 -11.51 -5.18 3.51
CA GLY A 98 -12.36 -4.15 2.94
C GLY A 98 -13.30 -3.51 3.95
N MET A 99 -13.92 -4.33 4.82
CA MET A 99 -14.80 -3.82 5.88
C MET A 99 -14.04 -3.02 6.94
N LEU A 100 -12.85 -3.48 7.35
CA LEU A 100 -12.06 -2.80 8.39
C LEU A 100 -11.44 -1.49 7.90
N LEU A 101 -11.09 -1.38 6.62
CA LEU A 101 -10.60 -0.12 6.03
C LEU A 101 -11.64 1.01 6.10
N CYS A 102 -12.94 0.65 6.08
CA CYS A 102 -14.04 1.63 6.18
C CYS A 102 -14.48 1.90 7.63
N SER A 103 -13.94 1.16 8.61
CA SER A 103 -14.43 1.17 9.99
C SER A 103 -13.72 2.24 10.80
N SER A 104 -14.31 3.45 10.87
CA SER A 104 -13.87 4.47 11.82
C SER A 104 -14.64 4.34 13.13
N ALA A 105 -13.94 4.47 14.26
CA ALA A 105 -14.55 4.39 15.58
C ALA A 105 -15.73 5.37 15.73
N GLY A 106 -16.86 4.87 16.21
CA GLY A 106 -18.05 5.68 16.51
C GLY A 106 -18.86 6.17 15.31
N ASN A 107 -18.46 5.86 14.08
CA ASN A 107 -19.20 6.22 12.87
C ASN A 107 -19.79 5.02 12.18
N ASP A 108 -20.94 5.20 11.53
CA ASP A 108 -21.54 4.17 10.70
C ASP A 108 -20.66 3.84 9.48
N ILE A 109 -20.63 2.59 9.09
CA ILE A 109 -19.84 2.06 7.99
C ILE A 109 -20.71 2.11 6.72
N LEU A 110 -20.36 2.99 5.77
CA LEU A 110 -20.99 2.97 4.46
C LEU A 110 -20.41 1.85 3.62
N TYR A 111 -21.21 0.81 3.41
CA TYR A 111 -20.80 -0.34 2.61
C TYR A 111 -20.58 0.05 1.15
N ASP A 112 -19.39 -0.22 0.66
CA ASP A 112 -19.05 -0.12 -0.76
C ASP A 112 -18.26 -1.36 -1.19
N GLU A 113 -18.77 -2.09 -2.18
CA GLU A 113 -18.13 -3.29 -2.71
C GLU A 113 -16.73 -3.02 -3.29
N SER A 114 -16.46 -1.80 -3.74
CA SER A 114 -15.13 -1.39 -4.22
C SER A 114 -14.04 -1.51 -3.14
N GLN A 115 -14.40 -1.39 -1.86
CA GLN A 115 -13.48 -1.59 -0.74
C GLN A 115 -13.08 -3.07 -0.60
N ILE A 116 -14.03 -3.98 -0.87
CA ILE A 116 -13.73 -5.42 -0.87
C ILE A 116 -12.85 -5.78 -2.07
N GLU A 117 -13.06 -5.15 -3.22
CA GLU A 117 -12.15 -5.29 -4.37
C GLU A 117 -10.74 -4.81 -4.06
N GLN A 118 -10.61 -3.72 -3.30
CA GLN A 118 -9.31 -3.25 -2.80
C GLN A 118 -8.67 -4.32 -1.90
N GLY A 119 -9.45 -4.95 -1.01
CA GLY A 119 -8.99 -6.06 -0.18
C GLY A 119 -8.48 -7.24 -1.01
N ARG A 120 -9.22 -7.64 -2.07
CA ARG A 120 -8.78 -8.69 -3.01
C ARG A 120 -7.49 -8.31 -3.73
N ASN A 121 -7.36 -7.07 -4.17
CA ASN A 121 -6.15 -6.61 -4.84
C ASN A 121 -4.94 -6.62 -3.90
N PHE A 122 -5.15 -6.33 -2.62
CA PHE A 122 -4.11 -6.44 -1.60
C PHE A 122 -3.71 -7.91 -1.37
N ASN A 123 -4.67 -8.85 -1.26
CA ASN A 123 -4.39 -10.29 -1.23
C ASN A 123 -3.49 -10.72 -2.39
N ASN A 124 -3.85 -10.33 -3.62
CA ASN A 124 -3.06 -10.64 -4.81
C ASN A 124 -1.65 -10.03 -4.74
N LYS A 125 -1.52 -8.83 -4.17
CA LYS A 125 -0.21 -8.18 -4.00
C LYS A 125 0.66 -8.95 -3.01
N VAL A 126 0.10 -9.38 -1.89
CA VAL A 126 0.81 -10.20 -0.87
C VAL A 126 1.27 -11.53 -1.47
N TRP A 127 0.37 -12.21 -2.17
CA TRP A 127 0.68 -13.47 -2.88
C TRP A 127 1.78 -13.31 -3.93
N ASN A 128 1.71 -12.27 -4.75
CA ASN A 128 2.70 -12.04 -5.80
C ASN A 128 4.07 -11.65 -5.21
N ALA A 129 4.11 -10.89 -4.13
CA ALA A 129 5.35 -10.59 -3.42
C ALA A 129 5.99 -11.86 -2.84
N PHE A 130 5.19 -12.74 -2.25
CA PHE A 130 5.65 -14.04 -1.78
C PHE A 130 6.26 -14.87 -2.91
N ARG A 131 5.55 -15.04 -4.02
CA ARG A 131 6.05 -15.78 -5.19
C ARG A 131 7.35 -15.21 -5.75
N LEU A 132 7.48 -13.88 -5.73
CA LEU A 132 8.69 -13.21 -6.19
C LEU A 132 9.88 -13.58 -5.28
N VAL A 133 9.71 -13.42 -3.97
CA VAL A 133 10.80 -13.63 -2.99
C VAL A 133 11.20 -15.11 -2.91
N THR A 134 10.24 -16.01 -2.80
CA THR A 134 10.51 -17.46 -2.73
C THR A 134 11.00 -18.07 -4.05
N GLY A 135 10.80 -17.37 -5.16
CA GLY A 135 11.28 -17.78 -6.48
C GLY A 135 12.72 -17.34 -6.78
N TRP A 136 13.38 -16.58 -5.90
CA TRP A 136 14.78 -16.21 -6.10
C TRP A 136 15.72 -17.39 -5.84
N ASN A 137 16.70 -17.55 -6.71
CA ASN A 137 17.82 -18.47 -6.47
C ASN A 137 18.83 -17.78 -5.54
N VAL A 138 19.20 -18.44 -4.45
CA VAL A 138 20.22 -17.91 -3.53
C VAL A 138 21.60 -18.31 -4.04
N ASP A 139 22.48 -17.32 -4.17
CA ASP A 139 23.90 -17.51 -4.47
C ASP A 139 24.71 -17.32 -3.18
N GLU A 140 25.17 -18.45 -2.63
CA GLU A 140 25.93 -18.47 -1.36
C GLU A 140 27.30 -17.78 -1.48
N ALA A 141 27.84 -17.64 -2.70
CA ALA A 141 29.13 -17.02 -2.96
C ALA A 141 29.04 -15.54 -3.31
N ALA A 142 27.83 -15.04 -3.59
CA ALA A 142 27.64 -13.64 -3.98
C ALA A 142 27.88 -12.71 -2.80
N ALA A 143 28.66 -11.65 -3.02
CA ALA A 143 28.78 -10.55 -2.07
C ALA A 143 27.48 -9.73 -2.07
N GLN A 144 27.10 -9.22 -0.90
CA GLN A 144 25.94 -8.35 -0.80
C GLN A 144 26.16 -7.04 -1.55
N PRO A 145 25.33 -6.68 -2.55
CA PRO A 145 25.46 -5.43 -3.26
C PRO A 145 25.23 -4.22 -2.34
N GLU A 146 25.98 -3.12 -2.55
CA GLU A 146 25.83 -1.90 -1.74
C GLU A 146 24.40 -1.37 -1.70
N ALA A 147 23.70 -1.40 -2.83
CA ALA A 147 22.27 -1.01 -2.87
C ALA A 147 21.40 -1.90 -1.97
N SER A 148 21.71 -3.20 -1.86
CA SER A 148 21.01 -4.12 -0.98
C SER A 148 21.34 -3.85 0.49
N VAL A 149 22.61 -3.57 0.83
CA VAL A 149 23.01 -3.15 2.20
C VAL A 149 22.20 -1.93 2.65
N VAL A 150 22.14 -0.91 1.81
CA VAL A 150 21.41 0.33 2.08
C VAL A 150 19.90 0.07 2.24
N ALA A 151 19.32 -0.72 1.35
CA ALA A 151 17.89 -1.02 1.37
C ALA A 151 17.50 -1.87 2.59
N VAL A 152 18.30 -2.87 2.95
CA VAL A 152 18.08 -3.70 4.15
C VAL A 152 18.14 -2.83 5.42
N LYS A 153 19.18 -1.99 5.56
CA LYS A 153 19.31 -1.06 6.68
C LYS A 153 18.11 -0.12 6.76
N TRP A 154 17.69 0.45 5.64
CA TRP A 154 16.52 1.32 5.61
C TRP A 154 15.25 0.58 6.06
N PHE A 155 14.99 -0.57 5.48
CA PHE A 155 13.73 -1.29 5.75
C PHE A 155 13.66 -1.81 7.20
N GLU A 156 14.78 -2.22 7.78
CA GLU A 156 14.85 -2.59 9.19
C GLU A 156 14.45 -1.43 10.12
N ASN A 157 15.00 -0.23 9.86
CA ASN A 157 14.66 0.98 10.63
C ASN A 157 13.20 1.39 10.39
N LYS A 158 12.74 1.34 9.14
CA LYS A 158 11.35 1.67 8.77
C LYS A 158 10.34 0.70 9.38
N LEU A 159 10.65 -0.60 9.41
CA LEU A 159 9.83 -1.61 10.08
C LEU A 159 9.65 -1.28 11.56
N SER A 160 10.72 -0.94 12.26
CA SER A 160 10.65 -0.56 13.69
C SER A 160 9.80 0.69 13.91
N GLN A 161 9.97 1.74 13.07
CA GLN A 161 9.15 2.94 13.11
C GLN A 161 7.66 2.63 12.87
N VAL A 162 7.36 1.78 11.90
CA VAL A 162 5.98 1.41 11.57
C VAL A 162 5.35 0.58 12.66
N VAL A 163 6.08 -0.37 13.26
CA VAL A 163 5.59 -1.16 14.41
C VAL A 163 5.22 -0.24 15.57
N GLU A 164 6.07 0.72 15.94
CA GLU A 164 5.77 1.71 16.97
C GLU A 164 4.51 2.53 16.64
N THR A 165 4.37 2.99 15.40
CA THR A 165 3.20 3.74 14.93
C THR A 165 1.93 2.91 15.01
N VAL A 166 1.99 1.65 14.62
CA VAL A 166 0.85 0.71 14.66
C VAL A 166 0.45 0.40 16.11
N GLU A 167 1.42 0.20 17.01
CA GLU A 167 1.17 0.02 18.45
C GLU A 167 0.48 1.26 19.04
N ASP A 168 0.94 2.47 18.70
CA ASP A 168 0.28 3.73 19.12
C ASP A 168 -1.16 3.80 18.63
N HIS A 169 -1.42 3.45 17.37
CA HIS A 169 -2.78 3.41 16.85
C HIS A 169 -3.67 2.39 17.57
N PHE A 170 -3.18 1.17 17.79
CA PHE A 170 -3.93 0.15 18.54
C PHE A 170 -4.19 0.57 19.99
N SER A 171 -3.21 1.16 20.68
CA SER A 171 -3.37 1.66 22.05
C SER A 171 -4.47 2.73 22.17
N LYS A 172 -4.73 3.46 21.09
CA LYS A 172 -5.76 4.50 20.97
C LYS A 172 -7.05 4.01 20.28
N PHE A 173 -7.19 2.72 20.04
CA PHE A 173 -8.32 2.11 19.32
C PHE A 173 -8.55 2.67 17.91
N ARG A 174 -7.50 3.17 17.26
CA ARG A 174 -7.51 3.66 15.87
C ARG A 174 -7.24 2.51 14.89
N ILE A 175 -8.15 1.57 14.83
CA ILE A 175 -7.95 0.31 14.08
C ILE A 175 -7.77 0.56 12.58
N SER A 176 -8.57 1.45 12.00
CA SER A 176 -8.45 1.80 10.57
C SER A 176 -7.12 2.47 10.23
N ASP A 177 -6.60 3.33 11.12
CA ASP A 177 -5.32 4.00 10.93
C ASP A 177 -4.17 3.01 11.02
N ALA A 178 -4.20 2.10 12.01
CA ALA A 178 -3.25 1.00 12.12
C ALA A 178 -3.22 0.15 10.84
N LEU A 179 -4.40 -0.22 10.37
CA LEU A 179 -4.56 -1.03 9.17
C LEU A 179 -4.07 -0.32 7.91
N MET A 180 -4.39 0.96 7.73
CA MET A 180 -3.91 1.76 6.60
C MET A 180 -2.39 1.94 6.64
N THR A 181 -1.81 2.07 7.83
CA THR A 181 -0.36 2.13 8.02
C THR A 181 0.31 0.84 7.56
N ILE A 182 -0.20 -0.33 7.99
CA ILE A 182 0.29 -1.65 7.55
C ILE A 182 0.11 -1.83 6.04
N TYR A 183 -1.05 -1.45 5.50
CA TYR A 183 -1.35 -1.53 4.07
C TYR A 183 -0.33 -0.75 3.23
N LYS A 184 -0.09 0.52 3.56
CA LYS A 184 0.88 1.38 2.86
C LYS A 184 2.29 0.86 3.01
N PHE A 185 2.68 0.46 4.20
CA PHE A 185 4.00 -0.10 4.47
C PHE A 185 4.29 -1.33 3.60
N PHE A 186 3.31 -2.24 3.48
CA PHE A 186 3.46 -3.40 2.61
C PHE A 186 3.46 -3.02 1.12
N TRP A 187 2.49 -2.20 0.70
CA TRP A 187 2.31 -1.89 -0.72
C TRP A 187 3.40 -0.98 -1.27
N ASP A 188 3.65 0.12 -0.57
CA ASP A 188 4.55 1.17 -1.03
C ASP A 188 5.99 0.89 -0.60
N ASP A 189 6.25 0.76 0.71
CA ASP A 189 7.62 0.65 1.20
C ASP A 189 8.24 -0.72 0.86
N PHE A 190 7.55 -1.82 1.18
CA PHE A 190 8.08 -3.15 0.91
C PHE A 190 8.08 -3.49 -0.59
N CYS A 191 6.90 -3.43 -1.25
CA CYS A 191 6.80 -3.90 -2.62
C CYS A 191 7.34 -2.92 -3.66
N ALA A 192 7.08 -1.60 -3.52
CA ALA A 192 7.46 -0.65 -4.55
C ALA A 192 8.89 -0.13 -4.41
N TRP A 193 9.45 -0.13 -3.18
CA TRP A 193 10.79 0.36 -2.94
C TRP A 193 11.77 -0.74 -2.54
N TYR A 194 11.52 -1.45 -1.42
CA TYR A 194 12.47 -2.42 -0.88
C TYR A 194 12.75 -3.56 -1.87
N LEU A 195 11.70 -4.26 -2.32
CA LEU A 195 11.87 -5.38 -3.24
C LEU A 195 12.54 -4.96 -4.57
N GLU A 196 12.23 -3.78 -5.09
CA GLU A 196 12.88 -3.26 -6.29
C GLU A 196 14.37 -2.94 -6.05
N ALA A 197 14.72 -2.44 -4.86
CA ALA A 197 16.10 -2.15 -4.51
C ALA A 197 16.94 -3.41 -4.33
N VAL A 198 16.36 -4.51 -3.82
CA VAL A 198 17.13 -5.74 -3.52
C VAL A 198 17.03 -6.80 -4.58
N LYS A 199 16.00 -6.81 -5.43
CA LYS A 199 15.83 -7.88 -6.42
C LYS A 199 17.08 -8.05 -7.29
N PRO A 200 17.51 -9.31 -7.54
CA PRO A 200 18.65 -9.57 -8.41
C PRO A 200 18.34 -9.21 -9.87
N ALA A 201 19.39 -9.02 -10.67
CA ALA A 201 19.24 -8.88 -12.11
C ALA A 201 18.63 -10.17 -12.71
N TYR A 202 17.98 -10.04 -13.86
CA TYR A 202 17.35 -11.19 -14.52
C TYR A 202 18.37 -12.32 -14.78
N GLY A 203 18.08 -13.50 -14.26
CA GLY A 203 18.95 -14.68 -14.39
C GLY A 203 20.10 -14.75 -13.37
N ALA A 204 20.27 -13.75 -12.52
CA ALA A 204 21.25 -13.77 -11.41
C ALA A 204 20.61 -14.30 -10.12
N GLY A 205 21.44 -14.82 -9.21
CA GLY A 205 21.07 -15.17 -7.85
C GLY A 205 21.08 -13.94 -6.94
N ILE A 206 20.34 -14.04 -5.80
CA ILE A 206 20.42 -13.08 -4.70
C ILE A 206 21.45 -13.58 -3.69
N ASP A 207 22.18 -12.66 -3.08
CA ASP A 207 23.09 -13.00 -1.97
C ASP A 207 22.32 -13.48 -0.74
N ARG A 208 22.95 -14.33 0.05
CA ARG A 208 22.35 -14.96 1.25
C ARG A 208 21.89 -13.92 2.28
N LEU A 209 22.70 -12.89 2.55
CA LEU A 209 22.38 -11.91 3.61
C LEU A 209 21.12 -11.10 3.25
N THR A 210 21.01 -10.68 1.99
CA THR A 210 19.82 -9.95 1.52
C THR A 210 18.59 -10.86 1.50
N TYR A 211 18.75 -12.13 1.08
CA TYR A 211 17.65 -13.08 1.08
C TYR A 211 17.10 -13.32 2.49
N ASP A 212 17.98 -13.65 3.43
CA ASP A 212 17.57 -13.94 4.82
C ASP A 212 16.93 -12.73 5.50
N ALA A 213 17.46 -11.53 5.27
CA ALA A 213 16.84 -10.30 5.73
C ALA A 213 15.43 -10.11 5.14
N THR A 214 15.27 -10.35 3.83
CA THR A 214 13.98 -10.24 3.14
C THR A 214 12.95 -11.22 3.68
N ILE A 215 13.34 -12.46 3.93
CA ILE A 215 12.48 -13.49 4.55
C ILE A 215 12.06 -13.06 5.97
N GLY A 216 13.01 -12.53 6.77
CA GLY A 216 12.71 -12.00 8.11
C GLY A 216 11.74 -10.83 8.11
N PHE A 217 11.87 -9.92 7.14
CA PHE A 217 10.92 -8.82 6.95
C PHE A 217 9.55 -9.32 6.51
N PHE A 218 9.52 -10.27 5.59
CA PHE A 218 8.27 -10.86 5.12
C PHE A 218 7.53 -11.58 6.26
N ASP A 219 8.24 -12.34 7.11
CA ASP A 219 7.70 -12.97 8.31
C ASP A 219 7.06 -11.94 9.25
N SER A 220 7.75 -10.83 9.50
CA SER A 220 7.24 -9.74 10.33
C SER A 220 5.98 -9.10 9.72
N LEU A 221 5.98 -8.85 8.42
CA LEU A 221 4.83 -8.30 7.70
C LEU A 221 3.63 -9.24 7.73
N LEU A 222 3.83 -10.55 7.54
CA LEU A 222 2.76 -11.53 7.65
C LEU A 222 2.15 -11.54 9.04
N LYS A 223 2.96 -11.45 10.10
CA LYS A 223 2.49 -11.36 11.49
C LYS A 223 1.70 -10.09 11.76
N MET A 224 2.11 -8.96 11.16
CA MET A 224 1.37 -7.69 11.28
C MET A 224 0.00 -7.75 10.57
N ILE A 225 -0.08 -8.43 9.44
CA ILE A 225 -1.29 -8.56 8.63
C ILE A 225 -2.24 -9.63 9.18
N HIS A 226 -1.72 -10.66 9.86
CA HIS A 226 -2.46 -11.86 10.25
C HIS A 226 -3.75 -11.61 11.04
N PRO A 227 -3.83 -10.69 12.01
CA PRO A 227 -5.09 -10.43 12.74
C PRO A 227 -6.24 -10.00 11.83
N ILE A 228 -5.93 -9.46 10.65
CA ILE A 228 -6.91 -8.94 9.70
C ILE A 228 -7.18 -9.97 8.60
N MET A 229 -6.13 -10.60 8.07
CA MET A 229 -6.16 -11.51 6.93
C MET A 229 -5.56 -12.88 7.31
N PRO A 230 -6.24 -13.66 8.17
CA PRO A 230 -5.67 -14.85 8.77
C PRO A 230 -5.41 -16.00 7.81
N PHE A 231 -6.19 -16.12 6.72
CA PHE A 231 -6.10 -17.28 5.84
C PHE A 231 -4.88 -17.22 4.93
N ILE A 232 -4.72 -16.13 4.18
CA ILE A 232 -3.57 -15.98 3.28
C ILE A 232 -2.25 -15.92 4.06
N THR A 233 -2.22 -15.24 5.19
CA THR A 233 -0.99 -15.10 5.97
C THR A 233 -0.55 -16.41 6.59
N GLU A 234 -1.46 -17.25 7.09
CA GLU A 234 -1.14 -18.59 7.55
C GLU A 234 -0.61 -19.45 6.40
N GLU A 235 -1.30 -19.47 5.26
CA GLU A 235 -0.89 -20.24 4.08
C GLU A 235 0.53 -19.88 3.62
N LEU A 236 0.82 -18.58 3.50
CA LEU A 236 2.14 -18.12 3.07
C LEU A 236 3.20 -18.39 4.13
N TRP A 237 2.90 -18.21 5.40
CA TRP A 237 3.81 -18.44 6.50
C TRP A 237 4.22 -19.91 6.63
N GLN A 238 3.27 -20.83 6.42
CA GLN A 238 3.55 -22.27 6.39
C GLN A 238 4.45 -22.67 5.20
N ASN A 239 4.29 -22.01 4.06
CA ASN A 239 5.05 -22.30 2.83
C ASN A 239 6.38 -21.53 2.73
N MET A 240 6.67 -20.60 3.65
CA MET A 240 7.88 -19.79 3.60
C MET A 240 9.11 -20.51 4.14
N SER A 241 8.92 -21.44 5.08
CA SER A 241 9.97 -22.28 5.65
C SER A 241 9.38 -23.56 6.24
N GLU A 242 10.21 -24.57 6.46
CA GLU A 242 9.77 -25.79 7.15
C GLU A 242 9.25 -25.47 8.55
N ARG A 243 8.10 -26.03 8.91
CA ARG A 243 7.42 -25.86 10.20
C ARG A 243 7.21 -27.20 10.89
N LYS A 244 7.22 -27.18 12.21
CA LYS A 244 6.86 -28.37 12.98
C LYS A 244 5.35 -28.59 12.94
N ALA A 245 4.93 -29.83 13.08
CA ALA A 245 3.51 -30.15 13.13
C ALA A 245 2.82 -29.38 14.27
N GLY A 246 1.75 -28.66 13.93
CA GLY A 246 1.00 -27.83 14.87
C GLY A 246 1.54 -26.42 15.10
N GLU A 247 2.67 -26.04 14.47
CA GLU A 247 3.08 -24.63 14.45
C GLU A 247 2.12 -23.81 13.56
N THR A 248 1.72 -22.65 14.07
CA THR A 248 0.84 -21.71 13.37
C THR A 248 1.31 -20.28 13.64
N ILE A 249 1.12 -19.39 12.67
CA ILE A 249 1.39 -17.96 12.84
C ILE A 249 0.52 -17.34 13.95
N MET A 250 -0.67 -17.90 14.22
CA MET A 250 -1.56 -17.45 15.31
C MET A 250 -0.89 -17.41 16.67
N ASN A 251 0.04 -18.33 16.94
CA ASN A 251 0.73 -18.45 18.21
C ASN A 251 2.06 -17.69 18.24
N GLN A 252 2.40 -16.99 17.16
CA GLN A 252 3.63 -16.22 17.08
C GLN A 252 3.46 -14.85 17.75
N ARG A 253 4.58 -14.34 18.28
CA ARG A 253 4.58 -12.98 18.84
C ARG A 253 4.47 -11.94 17.72
N TYR A 254 3.66 -10.91 17.95
CA TYR A 254 3.62 -9.72 17.11
C TYR A 254 5.01 -9.04 17.11
N PRO A 255 5.47 -8.49 15.96
CA PRO A 255 6.75 -7.77 15.92
C PRO A 255 6.79 -6.64 16.95
N GLN A 256 7.94 -6.46 17.58
CA GLN A 256 8.16 -5.38 18.54
C GLN A 256 9.07 -4.32 17.94
N ALA A 257 8.78 -3.06 18.20
CA ALA A 257 9.64 -1.96 17.81
C ALA A 257 10.99 -2.05 18.50
N LYS A 258 12.06 -1.84 17.72
CA LYS A 258 13.44 -1.70 18.20
C LYS A 258 13.87 -0.24 18.07
N PRO A 259 14.92 0.20 18.75
CA PRO A 259 15.53 1.49 18.47
C PRO A 259 15.90 1.59 16.98
N TYR A 260 15.57 2.72 16.34
CA TYR A 260 15.78 2.93 14.91
C TYR A 260 16.38 4.31 14.63
N ASP A 261 17.07 4.42 13.49
CA ASP A 261 17.68 5.63 13.00
C ASP A 261 16.70 6.41 12.10
N ALA A 262 15.98 7.38 12.69
CA ALA A 262 15.01 8.21 11.96
C ALA A 262 15.70 9.13 10.92
N GLU A 263 16.96 9.51 11.15
CA GLU A 263 17.71 10.31 10.19
C GLU A 263 18.01 9.48 8.92
N PHE A 264 18.42 8.22 9.09
CA PHE A 264 18.67 7.33 7.96
C PHE A 264 17.38 7.05 7.16
N ILE A 265 16.23 6.88 7.83
CA ILE A 265 14.93 6.78 7.14
C ILE A 265 14.71 8.01 6.26
N THR A 266 14.91 9.20 6.81
CA THR A 266 14.76 10.47 6.09
C THR A 266 15.72 10.59 4.89
N LYS A 267 16.97 10.13 5.02
CA LYS A 267 17.94 10.10 3.93
C LYS A 267 17.51 9.16 2.80
N PHE A 268 16.98 7.99 3.14
CA PHE A 268 16.47 7.07 2.12
C PHE A 268 15.21 7.60 1.43
N GLU A 269 14.36 8.33 2.14
CA GLU A 269 13.22 9.03 1.51
C GLU A 269 13.69 10.06 0.48
N MET A 270 14.80 10.78 0.74
CA MET A 270 15.42 11.65 -0.28
C MET A 270 15.90 10.85 -1.50
N ALA A 271 16.43 9.65 -1.31
CA ALA A 271 16.77 8.76 -2.42
C ALA A 271 15.52 8.38 -3.25
N CYS A 272 14.40 8.05 -2.58
CA CYS A 272 13.14 7.77 -3.27
C CYS A 272 12.61 8.97 -4.06
N GLU A 273 12.72 10.19 -3.50
CA GLU A 273 12.35 11.44 -4.18
C GLU A 273 13.24 11.66 -5.42
N ALA A 274 14.55 11.42 -5.32
CA ALA A 274 15.49 11.54 -6.44
C ALA A 274 15.15 10.52 -7.56
N VAL A 275 14.89 9.27 -7.20
CA VAL A 275 14.46 8.22 -8.15
C VAL A 275 13.16 8.62 -8.84
N ALA A 276 12.17 9.12 -8.10
CA ALA A 276 10.91 9.61 -8.66
C ALA A 276 11.14 10.77 -9.64
N GLY A 277 12.02 11.72 -9.29
CA GLY A 277 12.42 12.82 -10.17
C GLY A 277 13.02 12.34 -11.49
N VAL A 278 13.98 11.40 -11.44
CA VAL A 278 14.57 10.80 -12.64
C VAL A 278 13.52 10.05 -13.48
N ARG A 279 12.61 9.29 -12.85
CA ARG A 279 11.51 8.62 -13.57
C ARG A 279 10.58 9.60 -14.27
N ASN A 280 10.29 10.74 -13.64
CA ASN A 280 9.49 11.81 -14.24
C ASN A 280 10.20 12.44 -15.45
N VAL A 281 11.53 12.66 -15.35
CA VAL A 281 12.34 13.14 -16.49
C VAL A 281 12.29 12.12 -17.64
N ARG A 282 12.49 10.82 -17.36
CA ARG A 282 12.37 9.76 -18.38
C ARG A 282 11.02 9.78 -19.08
N GLN A 283 9.94 9.84 -18.28
CA GLN A 283 8.58 9.86 -18.82
C GLN A 283 8.33 11.11 -19.69
N SER A 284 8.73 12.29 -19.22
CA SER A 284 8.51 13.56 -19.95
C SER A 284 9.33 13.65 -21.24
N LYS A 285 10.48 12.99 -21.29
CA LYS A 285 11.39 12.96 -22.45
C LYS A 285 11.34 11.67 -23.24
N ASN A 286 10.44 10.75 -22.87
CA ASN A 286 10.27 9.45 -23.52
C ASN A 286 11.56 8.61 -23.58
N VAL A 287 12.39 8.69 -22.52
CA VAL A 287 13.65 7.94 -22.41
C VAL A 287 13.38 6.55 -21.82
N SER A 288 13.93 5.53 -22.46
CA SER A 288 13.75 4.13 -22.01
C SER A 288 14.28 3.92 -20.59
N PRO A 289 13.56 3.13 -19.73
CA PRO A 289 14.11 2.74 -18.43
C PRO A 289 15.42 1.93 -18.50
N LYS A 290 15.71 1.29 -19.64
CA LYS A 290 16.94 0.52 -19.87
C LYS A 290 18.16 1.37 -20.16
N GLU A 291 17.97 2.60 -20.56
CA GLU A 291 19.05 3.53 -20.85
C GLU A 291 19.63 4.08 -19.55
N THR A 292 20.95 4.04 -19.39
CA THR A 292 21.61 4.62 -18.22
C THR A 292 21.74 6.11 -18.39
N LEU A 293 21.17 6.90 -17.45
CA LEU A 293 21.29 8.35 -17.45
C LEU A 293 22.41 8.81 -16.51
N GLU A 294 22.88 9.99 -16.70
CA GLU A 294 23.75 10.68 -15.76
C GLU A 294 22.88 11.57 -14.84
N LEU A 295 23.11 11.48 -13.53
CA LEU A 295 22.49 12.33 -12.51
C LEU A 295 23.57 13.19 -11.89
N LYS A 296 23.48 14.49 -12.06
CA LYS A 296 24.39 15.46 -11.47
C LYS A 296 23.77 16.09 -10.23
N VAL A 297 24.51 16.14 -9.16
CA VAL A 297 24.08 16.63 -7.84
C VAL A 297 24.75 17.96 -7.55
N LYS A 298 23.97 18.96 -7.13
CA LYS A 298 24.45 20.22 -6.62
C LYS A 298 23.90 20.50 -5.24
N GLY A 299 24.74 20.37 -4.24
CA GLY A 299 24.37 20.48 -2.83
C GLY A 299 24.70 19.23 -2.06
N ASP A 300 24.31 19.22 -0.79
CA ASP A 300 24.60 18.13 0.15
C ASP A 300 23.55 17.01 0.06
N PHE A 301 23.78 16.06 -0.83
CA PHE A 301 22.94 14.87 -0.94
C PHE A 301 23.61 13.71 -0.19
N PRO A 302 22.87 12.94 0.62
CA PRO A 302 23.44 11.88 1.46
C PRO A 302 24.14 10.79 0.63
N ALA A 303 25.48 10.74 0.69
CA ALA A 303 26.28 9.79 -0.10
C ALA A 303 25.96 8.33 0.24
N GLU A 304 25.59 8.04 1.50
CA GLU A 304 25.29 6.69 1.96
C GLU A 304 24.08 6.02 1.28
N VAL A 305 23.14 6.81 0.71
CA VAL A 305 21.96 6.27 0.00
C VAL A 305 22.10 6.31 -1.52
N LEU A 306 23.19 6.85 -2.06
CA LEU A 306 23.44 6.88 -3.51
C LEU A 306 23.43 5.51 -4.18
N PRO A 307 23.94 4.42 -3.60
CA PRO A 307 23.85 3.10 -4.22
C PRO A 307 22.41 2.67 -4.54
N ALA A 308 21.44 3.04 -3.69
CA ALA A 308 20.03 2.78 -3.95
C ALA A 308 19.49 3.63 -5.11
N VAL A 309 19.90 4.91 -5.20
CA VAL A 309 19.53 5.80 -6.33
C VAL A 309 20.07 5.25 -7.65
N VAL A 310 21.35 4.88 -7.68
CA VAL A 310 22.01 4.29 -8.86
C VAL A 310 21.24 3.08 -9.38
N LYS A 311 20.91 2.14 -8.49
CA LYS A 311 20.18 0.92 -8.88
C LYS A 311 18.74 1.20 -9.31
N LEU A 312 17.99 1.95 -8.50
CA LEU A 312 16.55 2.14 -8.70
C LEU A 312 16.19 3.07 -9.86
N ALA A 313 17.06 4.04 -10.15
CA ALA A 313 16.89 4.99 -11.25
C ALA A 313 17.65 4.60 -12.53
N ASN A 314 18.54 3.61 -12.46
CA ASN A 314 19.47 3.25 -13.53
C ASN A 314 20.28 4.48 -13.98
N VAL A 315 21.04 5.05 -13.05
CA VAL A 315 21.85 6.26 -13.30
C VAL A 315 23.28 6.06 -12.82
N THR A 316 24.19 6.85 -13.42
CA THR A 316 25.48 7.18 -12.81
C THR A 316 25.34 8.50 -12.06
N VAL A 317 26.03 8.67 -10.93
CA VAL A 317 25.96 9.89 -10.13
C VAL A 317 27.29 10.63 -10.17
N GLY A 318 27.23 11.95 -10.31
CA GLY A 318 28.38 12.82 -10.27
C GLY A 318 28.02 14.22 -9.75
N GLU A 319 29.03 15.04 -9.48
CA GLU A 319 28.81 16.42 -9.09
C GLU A 319 28.37 17.27 -10.28
N ALA A 320 27.55 18.30 -10.02
CA ALA A 320 27.16 19.28 -11.03
C ALA A 320 28.27 20.29 -11.22
N GLU A 321 28.98 20.19 -12.34
CA GLU A 321 30.06 21.11 -12.74
C GLU A 321 29.69 21.81 -14.04
N GLY A 322 30.07 23.08 -14.16
CA GLY A 322 29.87 23.85 -15.38
C GLY A 322 28.44 24.33 -15.63
N ASP A 323 28.11 24.56 -16.90
CA ASP A 323 26.79 25.06 -17.31
C ASP A 323 25.76 23.89 -17.43
N MET A 324 24.78 23.91 -16.56
CA MET A 324 23.67 22.93 -16.52
C MET A 324 22.38 23.45 -17.19
N SER A 325 22.44 24.54 -17.95
CA SER A 325 21.26 25.17 -18.57
C SER A 325 20.51 24.27 -19.54
N ALA A 326 21.18 23.32 -20.19
CA ALA A 326 20.62 22.34 -21.10
C ALA A 326 20.15 21.04 -20.41
N ALA A 327 20.37 20.91 -19.09
CA ALA A 327 19.94 19.73 -18.32
C ALA A 327 18.51 19.88 -17.81
N GLN A 328 17.80 18.74 -17.64
CA GLN A 328 16.54 18.74 -16.93
C GLN A 328 16.81 18.85 -15.43
N ARG A 329 16.29 19.91 -14.82
CA ARG A 329 16.47 20.23 -13.40
C ARG A 329 15.24 19.83 -12.60
N PHE A 330 15.45 19.27 -11.42
CA PHE A 330 14.42 19.09 -10.41
C PHE A 330 15.02 19.22 -9.00
N MET A 331 14.16 19.42 -8.02
CA MET A 331 14.55 19.58 -6.62
C MET A 331 14.21 18.35 -5.82
N VAL A 332 15.12 17.98 -4.92
CA VAL A 332 14.83 17.05 -3.82
C VAL A 332 15.13 17.81 -2.54
N ARG A 333 14.06 18.23 -1.87
CA ARG A 333 14.15 19.15 -0.73
C ARG A 333 14.93 20.40 -1.08
N THR A 334 16.13 20.58 -0.52
CA THR A 334 16.99 21.74 -0.77
C THR A 334 18.11 21.47 -1.79
N VAL A 335 18.20 20.24 -2.31
CA VAL A 335 19.26 19.82 -3.23
C VAL A 335 18.79 19.92 -4.68
N GLU A 336 19.60 20.53 -5.54
CA GLU A 336 19.35 20.59 -6.96
C GLU A 336 19.93 19.37 -7.67
N LEU A 337 19.11 18.70 -8.47
CA LEU A 337 19.49 17.55 -9.28
C LEU A 337 19.28 17.87 -10.75
N PHE A 338 20.24 17.42 -11.58
CA PHE A 338 20.25 17.67 -13.01
C PHE A 338 20.44 16.36 -13.77
N VAL A 339 19.67 16.19 -14.83
CA VAL A 339 19.83 15.10 -15.80
C VAL A 339 20.25 15.73 -17.13
N PRO A 340 21.53 15.63 -17.52
CA PRO A 340 22.01 16.10 -18.83
C PRO A 340 21.26 15.36 -19.94
N MET A 341 20.76 16.10 -20.93
CA MET A 341 19.97 15.54 -22.04
C MET A 341 20.73 15.51 -23.37
N ALA A 342 21.98 16.00 -23.38
CA ALA A 342 22.80 16.05 -24.59
C ALA A 342 23.08 14.63 -25.13
N GLY A 343 22.70 14.36 -26.37
CA GLY A 343 22.88 13.07 -27.03
C GLY A 343 21.84 12.00 -26.74
N LEU A 344 20.89 12.24 -25.82
CA LEU A 344 19.84 11.28 -25.43
C LEU A 344 18.54 11.43 -26.23
N ILE A 345 18.34 12.56 -26.85
CA ILE A 345 17.17 12.80 -27.70
C ILE A 345 17.65 12.61 -29.15
N ASN A 346 17.24 11.50 -29.76
CA ASN A 346 17.32 11.40 -31.22
C ASN A 346 16.23 12.34 -31.78
N VAL A 347 16.61 13.59 -32.02
CA VAL A 347 15.70 14.67 -32.48
C VAL A 347 14.95 14.24 -33.73
N GLU A 348 15.60 13.49 -34.63
CA GLU A 348 14.95 12.99 -35.85
C GLU A 348 13.87 11.93 -35.56
N GLU A 349 14.10 11.06 -34.59
CA GLU A 349 13.14 10.03 -34.21
C GLU A 349 11.97 10.62 -33.42
N GLU A 350 12.21 11.61 -32.57
CA GLU A 350 11.19 12.37 -31.85
C GLU A 350 10.32 13.19 -32.80
N ILE A 351 10.94 13.88 -33.81
CA ILE A 351 10.21 14.58 -34.86
C ILE A 351 9.34 13.60 -35.65
N ARG A 352 9.86 12.45 -36.04
CA ARG A 352 9.11 11.44 -36.80
C ARG A 352 7.91 10.91 -36.01
N LYS A 353 8.07 10.71 -34.72
CA LYS A 353 7.00 10.25 -33.82
C LYS A 353 5.92 11.31 -33.65
N LEU A 354 6.33 12.56 -33.39
CA LEU A 354 5.41 13.68 -33.26
C LEU A 354 4.67 13.96 -34.59
N GLU A 355 5.31 13.78 -35.75
CA GLU A 355 4.67 13.88 -37.06
C GLU A 355 3.62 12.77 -37.29
N ALA A 356 3.93 11.55 -36.87
CA ALA A 356 3.00 10.43 -36.91
C ALA A 356 1.79 10.67 -35.99
N ASP A 357 2.02 11.15 -34.79
CA ASP A 357 0.97 11.49 -33.81
C ASP A 357 0.10 12.64 -34.34
N LEU A 358 0.71 13.67 -34.94
CA LEU A 358 0.00 14.79 -35.56
C LEU A 358 -0.94 14.30 -36.66
N ALA A 359 -0.44 13.45 -37.56
CA ALA A 359 -1.24 12.86 -38.64
C ALA A 359 -2.40 12.00 -38.10
N TYR A 360 -2.16 11.24 -37.01
CA TYR A 360 -3.20 10.46 -36.35
C TYR A 360 -4.31 11.36 -35.79
N TYR A 361 -3.96 12.39 -35.00
CA TYR A 361 -4.93 13.27 -34.37
C TYR A 361 -5.66 14.16 -35.41
N GLN A 362 -5.02 14.56 -36.51
CA GLN A 362 -5.67 15.23 -37.60
C GLN A 362 -6.73 14.34 -38.27
N LYS A 363 -6.39 13.07 -38.53
CA LYS A 363 -7.34 12.10 -39.09
C LYS A 363 -8.51 11.82 -38.14
N PHE A 364 -8.20 11.70 -36.83
CA PHE A 364 -9.21 11.53 -35.80
C PHE A 364 -10.15 12.74 -35.72
N LEU A 365 -9.61 13.96 -35.71
CA LEU A 365 -10.40 15.21 -35.72
C LEU A 365 -11.32 15.29 -36.91
N ASN A 366 -10.82 14.96 -38.11
CA ASN A 366 -11.64 14.92 -39.32
C ASN A 366 -12.79 13.91 -39.22
N SER A 367 -12.56 12.74 -38.63
CA SER A 367 -13.61 11.74 -38.40
C SER A 367 -14.68 12.24 -37.42
N VAL A 368 -14.27 12.89 -36.32
CA VAL A 368 -15.18 13.46 -35.30
C VAL A 368 -15.99 14.61 -35.92
N ARG A 369 -15.34 15.50 -36.66
CA ARG A 369 -16.02 16.60 -37.40
C ARG A 369 -16.99 16.09 -38.44
N GLY A 370 -16.65 15.02 -39.16
CA GLY A 370 -17.55 14.38 -40.11
C GLY A 370 -18.83 13.85 -39.46
N LYS A 371 -18.75 13.35 -38.21
CA LYS A 371 -19.95 12.97 -37.45
C LYS A 371 -20.75 14.19 -36.98
N LEU A 372 -20.07 15.21 -36.48
CA LEU A 372 -20.73 16.43 -35.97
C LEU A 372 -21.34 17.29 -37.09
N SER A 373 -20.84 17.19 -38.32
CA SER A 373 -21.42 17.87 -39.50
C SER A 373 -22.63 17.13 -40.10
N ASN A 374 -22.89 15.90 -39.65
CA ASN A 374 -24.07 15.16 -40.08
C ASN A 374 -25.30 15.64 -39.29
N GLU A 375 -26.13 16.49 -39.95
CA GLU A 375 -27.32 17.05 -39.32
C GLU A 375 -28.28 15.99 -38.79
N ARG A 376 -28.41 14.84 -39.47
CA ARG A 376 -29.24 13.72 -38.99
C ARG A 376 -28.71 13.08 -37.70
N PHE A 377 -27.40 13.01 -37.57
CA PHE A 377 -26.78 12.50 -36.36
C PHE A 377 -27.00 13.47 -35.18
N VAL A 378 -26.75 14.76 -35.40
CA VAL A 378 -26.87 15.79 -34.35
C VAL A 378 -28.34 15.98 -33.92
N ALA A 379 -29.30 15.84 -34.83
CA ALA A 379 -30.71 16.00 -34.54
C ALA A 379 -31.36 14.79 -33.85
N ASN A 380 -30.86 13.56 -34.09
CA ASN A 380 -31.49 12.34 -33.60
C ASN A 380 -30.70 11.62 -32.48
N ALA A 381 -29.43 11.95 -32.25
CA ALA A 381 -28.64 11.34 -31.18
C ALA A 381 -28.98 11.96 -29.80
N PRO A 382 -28.93 11.20 -28.72
CA PRO A 382 -29.06 11.75 -27.37
C PRO A 382 -28.07 12.88 -27.13
N GLU A 383 -28.48 13.92 -26.44
CA GLU A 383 -27.65 15.12 -26.16
C GLU A 383 -26.31 14.75 -25.49
N ALA A 384 -26.29 13.76 -24.58
CA ALA A 384 -25.09 13.24 -23.97
C ALA A 384 -24.07 12.64 -24.97
N VAL A 385 -24.53 12.01 -26.04
CA VAL A 385 -23.67 11.44 -27.10
C VAL A 385 -23.05 12.55 -27.94
N VAL A 386 -23.83 13.57 -28.31
CA VAL A 386 -23.34 14.74 -29.03
C VAL A 386 -22.32 15.53 -28.20
N ALA A 387 -22.57 15.67 -26.90
CA ALA A 387 -21.63 16.31 -25.95
C ALA A 387 -20.29 15.56 -25.88
N VAL A 388 -20.30 14.23 -25.86
CA VAL A 388 -19.10 13.40 -25.90
C VAL A 388 -18.29 13.61 -27.18
N GLU A 389 -18.94 13.65 -28.35
CA GLU A 389 -18.25 13.90 -29.63
C GLU A 389 -17.68 15.33 -29.69
N ARG A 390 -18.36 16.34 -29.15
CA ARG A 390 -17.83 17.71 -29.02
C ARG A 390 -16.63 17.78 -28.09
N LYS A 391 -16.65 17.04 -26.99
CA LYS A 391 -15.50 16.93 -26.08
C LYS A 391 -14.30 16.30 -26.80
N LYS A 392 -14.50 15.21 -27.55
CA LYS A 392 -13.46 14.58 -28.37
C LYS A 392 -12.85 15.53 -29.39
N GLU A 393 -13.67 16.42 -30.00
CA GLU A 393 -13.18 17.45 -30.90
C GLU A 393 -12.26 18.43 -30.18
N SER A 394 -12.70 18.97 -29.04
CA SER A 394 -11.91 19.89 -28.21
C SER A 394 -10.59 19.25 -27.73
N ASP A 395 -10.65 18.01 -27.25
CA ASP A 395 -9.47 17.26 -26.78
C ASP A 395 -8.46 17.02 -27.93
N ALA A 396 -8.97 16.70 -29.14
CA ALA A 396 -8.14 16.49 -30.33
C ALA A 396 -7.48 17.80 -30.81
N LEU A 397 -8.20 18.93 -30.77
CA LEU A 397 -7.63 20.24 -31.08
C LEU A 397 -6.50 20.64 -30.15
N SER A 398 -6.72 20.50 -28.84
CA SER A 398 -5.69 20.78 -27.81
C SER A 398 -4.44 19.90 -28.00
N LYS A 399 -4.63 18.62 -28.36
CA LYS A 399 -3.51 17.71 -28.66
C LYS A 399 -2.74 18.14 -29.90
N ILE A 400 -3.44 18.48 -30.98
CA ILE A 400 -2.82 18.97 -32.25
C ILE A 400 -1.99 20.23 -31.97
N GLU A 401 -2.53 21.18 -31.21
CA GLU A 401 -1.85 22.41 -30.85
C GLU A 401 -0.56 22.13 -30.04
N SER A 402 -0.65 21.30 -29.02
CA SER A 402 0.50 20.89 -28.21
C SER A 402 1.58 20.18 -29.02
N ILE A 403 1.20 19.22 -29.88
CA ILE A 403 2.14 18.50 -30.75
C ILE A 403 2.82 19.46 -31.75
N THR A 404 2.06 20.37 -32.31
CA THR A 404 2.59 21.37 -33.26
C THR A 404 3.58 22.32 -32.58
N ALA A 405 3.29 22.77 -31.37
CA ALA A 405 4.20 23.58 -30.57
C ALA A 405 5.52 22.82 -30.28
N SER A 406 5.43 21.54 -29.91
CA SER A 406 6.59 20.69 -29.67
C SER A 406 7.44 20.47 -30.93
N LEU A 407 6.82 20.21 -32.08
CA LEU A 407 7.50 20.10 -33.37
C LEU A 407 8.23 21.39 -33.77
N ASN A 408 7.61 22.53 -33.56
CA ASN A 408 8.22 23.84 -33.85
C ASN A 408 9.39 24.15 -32.93
N ALA A 409 9.38 23.67 -31.69
CA ALA A 409 10.49 23.80 -30.74
C ALA A 409 11.69 22.91 -31.10
N LEU A 410 11.43 21.71 -31.63
CA LEU A 410 12.49 20.76 -32.02
C LEU A 410 13.12 21.03 -33.41
N LYS A 411 12.40 21.75 -34.29
CA LYS A 411 12.88 22.12 -35.64
C LYS A 411 13.62 23.47 -35.68
N LYS A 412 13.67 24.19 -34.55
CA LYS A 412 14.49 25.39 -34.37
C LYS A 412 15.87 25.01 -33.91
#